data_f12dd921709871e42dc4b2cef8f58796
#
_entry.id   f12dd921709871e42dc4b2cef8f58796
#
_cell.length_a   1.000
_cell.length_b   1.000
_cell.length_c   1.000
_cell.angle_alpha   90.00
_cell.angle_beta   90.00
_cell.angle_gamma   90.00
#
_symmetry.space_group_name_H-M   'P 1'
#
loop_
_entity.id
_entity.type
_entity.pdbx_description
1 polymer ?
#
loop_
_entity_poly.entity_id
_entity_poly.type
_entity_poly.pdbx_seq_one_letter_code
_entity_poly.pdbx_strand_id
1 'polypeptide(L)'
;APTSDDAKVPELPTVNLPPEVKQRTLKQQQSIEEQAHMTDVANTLLAAMGPLVKEGKVRVTQSRRGVSIEINANVLFEPGKAELHPHSLQVLQAVAAALKNEPFKLEVTGHTDNVQISNSTFASNWELSAMRATSVVRLLAANGIPSDRLLAIGSEASKPIASNDSEDGRARNRRVELMVLSGLPDIVEEI
;
A
#
# COMPACT_ATOMS: atom_id res chain seq x y z
N ALA A 1 32.06 4.79 63.18
CA ALA A 1 31.78 5.32 61.86
C ALA A 1 31.97 4.20 60.84
N PRO A 2 30.96 3.83 60.05
CA PRO A 2 31.14 2.87 58.98
C PRO A 2 31.65 3.61 57.74
N THR A 3 32.75 3.16 57.21
CA THR A 3 33.33 3.55 55.92
C THR A 3 32.44 3.00 54.81
N SER A 4 31.86 3.89 53.99
CA SER A 4 31.18 3.55 52.75
C SER A 4 32.22 3.08 51.72
N ASP A 5 32.19 1.80 51.44
CA ASP A 5 32.94 1.18 50.36
C ASP A 5 32.20 1.50 49.04
N ASP A 6 32.66 2.54 48.35
CA ASP A 6 32.19 2.87 46.97
C ASP A 6 32.64 1.77 46.03
N ALA A 7 31.82 0.76 45.88
CA ALA A 7 32.03 -0.26 44.87
C ALA A 7 31.88 0.36 43.49
N LYS A 8 33.00 0.76 42.91
CA LYS A 8 33.12 1.22 41.51
C LYS A 8 32.63 0.13 40.61
N VAL A 9 31.44 0.31 40.03
CA VAL A 9 30.91 -0.57 38.99
C VAL A 9 31.91 -0.58 37.82
N PRO A 10 32.42 -1.75 37.44
CA PRO A 10 33.35 -1.78 36.32
C PRO A 10 32.65 -1.30 35.04
N GLU A 11 33.16 -0.26 34.44
CA GLU A 11 32.73 0.19 33.10
C GLU A 11 33.03 -0.92 32.09
N LEU A 12 31.95 -1.44 31.49
CA LEU A 12 32.09 -2.40 30.40
C LEU A 12 32.87 -1.76 29.24
N PRO A 13 33.83 -2.49 28.65
CA PRO A 13 34.62 -1.95 27.55
C PRO A 13 33.70 -1.57 26.38
N THR A 14 33.75 -0.29 25.97
CA THR A 14 33.09 0.19 24.76
C THR A 14 33.74 -0.47 23.55
N VAL A 15 33.05 -1.44 22.97
CA VAL A 15 33.49 -2.10 21.74
C VAL A 15 33.37 -1.12 20.60
N ASN A 16 34.52 -0.64 20.09
CA ASN A 16 34.55 0.25 18.96
C ASN A 16 34.45 -0.58 17.68
N LEU A 17 33.24 -0.78 17.19
CA LEU A 17 32.97 -1.54 15.96
C LEU A 17 33.54 -0.84 14.72
N PRO A 18 34.05 -1.59 13.73
CA PRO A 18 34.47 -1.03 12.45
C PRO A 18 33.36 -0.24 11.76
N PRO A 19 33.67 0.81 10.99
CA PRO A 19 32.66 1.66 10.33
C PRO A 19 31.66 0.89 9.49
N GLU A 20 32.09 -0.15 8.79
CA GLU A 20 31.24 -1.03 7.96
C GLU A 20 30.23 -1.82 8.79
N VAL A 21 30.63 -2.28 9.97
CA VAL A 21 29.75 -3.00 10.91
C VAL A 21 28.73 -2.02 11.51
N LYS A 22 29.13 -0.80 11.86
CA LYS A 22 28.24 0.26 12.33
C LYS A 22 27.19 0.62 11.28
N GLN A 23 27.59 0.75 10.02
CA GLN A 23 26.64 1.04 8.92
C GLN A 23 25.64 -0.08 8.67
N ARG A 24 26.08 -1.34 8.72
CA ARG A 24 25.20 -2.52 8.61
C ARG A 24 24.17 -2.55 9.73
N THR A 25 24.60 -2.30 10.96
CA THR A 25 23.73 -2.31 12.15
C THR A 25 22.69 -1.17 12.05
N LEU A 26 23.10 0.03 11.63
CA LEU A 26 22.19 1.17 11.45
C LEU A 26 21.13 0.90 10.36
N LYS A 27 21.55 0.36 9.21
CA LYS A 27 20.63 -0.01 8.12
C LYS A 27 19.63 -1.08 8.57
N GLN A 28 20.09 -2.08 9.32
CA GLN A 28 19.25 -3.15 9.85
C GLN A 28 18.23 -2.60 10.86
N GLN A 29 18.63 -1.69 11.73
CA GLN A 29 17.74 -1.05 12.69
C GLN A 29 16.70 -0.17 12.01
N GLN A 30 17.09 0.63 10.99
CA GLN A 30 16.17 1.41 10.17
C GLN A 30 15.14 0.53 9.46
N SER A 31 15.57 -0.62 8.93
CA SER A 31 14.65 -1.58 8.29
C SER A 31 13.64 -2.17 9.28
N ILE A 32 14.05 -2.46 10.51
CA ILE A 32 13.16 -2.96 11.57
C ILE A 32 12.14 -1.89 11.98
N GLU A 33 12.58 -0.65 12.17
CA GLU A 33 11.71 0.47 12.54
C GLU A 33 10.68 0.77 11.43
N GLU A 34 11.10 0.72 10.17
CA GLU A 34 10.22 0.92 9.03
C GLU A 34 9.19 -0.21 8.91
N GLN A 35 9.59 -1.46 9.10
CA GLN A 35 8.68 -2.61 9.13
C GLN A 35 7.63 -2.48 10.25
N ALA A 36 8.03 -2.01 11.43
CA ALA A 36 7.12 -1.76 12.54
C ALA A 36 6.13 -0.63 12.20
N HIS A 37 6.60 0.45 11.59
CA HIS A 37 5.75 1.55 11.14
C HIS A 37 4.74 1.08 10.08
N MET A 38 5.18 0.29 9.09
CA MET A 38 4.29 -0.31 8.10
C MET A 38 3.23 -1.22 8.73
N THR A 39 3.57 -1.96 9.78
CA THR A 39 2.62 -2.77 10.53
C THR A 39 1.56 -1.90 11.20
N ASP A 40 1.93 -0.77 11.77
CA ASP A 40 0.99 0.17 12.37
C ASP A 40 0.05 0.78 11.33
N VAL A 41 0.57 1.14 10.16
CA VAL A 41 -0.23 1.60 9.01
C VAL A 41 -1.22 0.53 8.57
N ALA A 42 -0.77 -0.72 8.42
CA ALA A 42 -1.65 -1.84 8.05
C ALA A 42 -2.78 -2.05 9.06
N ASN A 43 -2.47 -1.99 10.37
CA ASN A 43 -3.47 -2.12 11.44
C ASN A 43 -4.47 -0.97 11.42
N THR A 44 -4.02 0.25 11.17
CA THR A 44 -4.89 1.43 11.05
C THR A 44 -5.87 1.27 9.88
N LEU A 45 -5.37 0.81 8.74
CA LEU A 45 -6.20 0.54 7.55
C LEU A 45 -7.20 -0.59 7.78
N LEU A 46 -6.77 -1.69 8.42
CA LEU A 46 -7.66 -2.79 8.80
C LEU A 46 -8.78 -2.33 9.73
N ALA A 47 -8.47 -1.49 10.72
CA ALA A 47 -9.47 -0.93 11.63
C ALA A 47 -10.46 -0.02 10.91
N ALA A 48 -9.99 0.82 9.98
CA ALA A 48 -10.82 1.75 9.22
C ALA A 48 -11.77 1.02 8.25
N MET A 49 -11.38 -0.13 7.72
CA MET A 49 -12.12 -0.89 6.71
C MET A 49 -12.68 -2.23 7.21
N GLY A 50 -12.76 -2.41 8.53
CA GLY A 50 -13.14 -3.69 9.17
C GLY A 50 -14.37 -4.38 8.59
N PRO A 51 -15.52 -3.72 8.39
CA PRO A 51 -16.70 -4.32 7.79
C PRO A 51 -16.45 -4.88 6.39
N LEU A 52 -15.75 -4.14 5.53
CA LEU A 52 -15.43 -4.55 4.16
C LEU A 52 -14.42 -5.70 4.12
N VAL A 53 -13.49 -5.74 5.06
CA VAL A 53 -12.54 -6.84 5.23
C VAL A 53 -13.28 -8.13 5.63
N LYS A 54 -14.23 -8.05 6.57
CA LYS A 54 -15.05 -9.18 6.99
C LYS A 54 -15.92 -9.72 5.85
N GLU A 55 -16.42 -8.85 4.98
CA GLU A 55 -17.22 -9.24 3.81
C GLU A 55 -16.36 -9.76 2.65
N GLY A 56 -15.05 -9.78 2.77
CA GLY A 56 -14.13 -10.18 1.71
C GLY A 56 -14.03 -9.20 0.54
N LYS A 57 -14.52 -7.96 0.71
CA LYS A 57 -14.49 -6.90 -0.32
C LYS A 57 -13.21 -6.10 -0.33
N VAL A 58 -12.48 -6.11 0.78
CA VAL A 58 -11.17 -5.49 0.97
C VAL A 58 -10.22 -6.48 1.60
N ARG A 59 -9.00 -6.51 1.11
CA ARG A 59 -7.91 -7.33 1.64
C ARG A 59 -6.70 -6.44 1.89
N VAL A 60 -6.11 -6.56 3.08
CA VAL A 60 -4.89 -5.85 3.46
C VAL A 60 -3.80 -6.87 3.71
N THR A 61 -2.68 -6.73 3.03
CA THR A 61 -1.51 -7.62 3.19
C THR A 61 -0.24 -6.78 3.36
N GLN A 62 0.72 -7.32 4.08
CA GLN A 62 2.02 -6.69 4.29
C GLN A 62 3.13 -7.57 3.71
N SER A 63 4.08 -6.92 3.03
CA SER A 63 5.27 -7.54 2.48
C SER A 63 6.48 -6.64 2.69
N ARG A 64 7.67 -7.06 2.22
CA ARG A 64 8.86 -6.19 2.22
C ARG A 64 8.69 -4.94 1.35
N ARG A 65 7.86 -5.02 0.32
CA ARG A 65 7.56 -3.89 -0.57
C ARG A 65 6.72 -2.82 0.14
N GLY A 66 5.94 -3.20 1.11
CA GLY A 66 5.06 -2.33 1.87
C GLY A 66 3.72 -2.98 2.21
N VAL A 67 2.67 -2.16 2.31
CA VAL A 67 1.31 -2.59 2.60
C VAL A 67 0.46 -2.50 1.33
N SER A 68 -0.15 -3.62 0.92
CA SER A 68 -1.10 -3.69 -0.18
C SER A 68 -2.54 -3.69 0.34
N ILE A 69 -3.38 -2.86 -0.25
CA ILE A 69 -4.82 -2.80 -0.02
C ILE A 69 -5.51 -3.15 -1.33
N GLU A 70 -6.12 -4.31 -1.41
CA GLU A 70 -6.92 -4.74 -2.56
C GLU A 70 -8.39 -4.47 -2.29
N ILE A 71 -9.05 -3.71 -3.16
CA ILE A 71 -10.47 -3.35 -3.07
C ILE A 71 -11.18 -3.89 -4.30
N ASN A 72 -12.23 -4.69 -4.11
CA ASN A 72 -13.03 -5.17 -5.23
C ASN A 72 -13.61 -3.99 -6.03
N ALA A 73 -13.54 -4.07 -7.34
CA ALA A 73 -13.98 -2.98 -8.22
C ALA A 73 -15.45 -2.61 -8.04
N ASN A 74 -16.32 -3.57 -7.71
CA ASN A 74 -17.74 -3.33 -7.47
C ASN A 74 -18.04 -2.50 -6.21
N VAL A 75 -17.09 -2.42 -5.27
CA VAL A 75 -17.17 -1.50 -4.12
C VAL A 75 -17.00 -0.05 -4.57
N LEU A 76 -16.18 0.16 -5.60
CA LEU A 76 -15.76 1.49 -6.04
C LEU A 76 -16.52 2.00 -7.26
N PHE A 77 -16.92 1.10 -8.18
CA PHE A 77 -17.43 1.46 -9.51
C PHE A 77 -18.61 0.59 -9.93
N GLU A 78 -19.48 1.16 -10.77
CA GLU A 78 -20.41 0.39 -11.58
C GLU A 78 -19.67 -0.47 -12.62
N PRO A 79 -20.26 -1.60 -13.07
CA PRO A 79 -19.68 -2.41 -14.15
C PRO A 79 -19.35 -1.57 -15.40
N GLY A 80 -18.14 -1.72 -15.91
CA GLY A 80 -17.68 -1.03 -17.11
C GLY A 80 -17.48 0.48 -16.98
N LYS A 81 -17.60 1.03 -15.77
CA LYS A 81 -17.41 2.46 -15.48
C LYS A 81 -16.17 2.71 -14.62
N ALA A 82 -15.67 3.94 -14.67
CA ALA A 82 -14.55 4.42 -13.86
C ALA A 82 -14.94 5.61 -12.97
N GLU A 83 -16.22 5.94 -12.89
CA GLU A 83 -16.75 6.91 -11.94
C GLU A 83 -16.98 6.24 -10.59
N LEU A 84 -16.50 6.91 -9.53
CA LEU A 84 -16.62 6.39 -8.17
C LEU A 84 -18.08 6.48 -7.68
N HIS A 85 -18.57 5.42 -7.06
CA HIS A 85 -19.83 5.41 -6.34
C HIS A 85 -19.81 6.41 -5.16
N PRO A 86 -20.94 7.02 -4.81
CA PRO A 86 -21.02 7.82 -3.59
C PRO A 86 -20.59 7.07 -2.33
N HIS A 87 -20.88 5.77 -2.23
CA HIS A 87 -20.48 4.93 -1.09
C HIS A 87 -18.96 4.69 -1.03
N SER A 88 -18.28 4.67 -2.15
CA SER A 88 -16.82 4.50 -2.20
C SER A 88 -16.06 5.71 -1.66
N LEU A 89 -16.68 6.88 -1.65
CA LEU A 89 -16.07 8.09 -1.11
C LEU A 89 -15.67 7.92 0.35
N GLN A 90 -16.55 7.34 1.17
CA GLN A 90 -16.27 7.11 2.60
C GLN A 90 -15.07 6.17 2.81
N VAL A 91 -15.00 5.09 2.02
CA VAL A 91 -13.91 4.10 2.07
C VAL A 91 -12.57 4.76 1.74
N LEU A 92 -12.53 5.50 0.63
CA LEU A 92 -11.30 6.16 0.16
C LEU A 92 -10.93 7.37 1.03
N GLN A 93 -11.89 8.07 1.63
CA GLN A 93 -11.65 9.11 2.63
C GLN A 93 -10.99 8.53 3.88
N ALA A 94 -11.43 7.36 4.34
CA ALA A 94 -10.80 6.66 5.47
C ALA A 94 -9.36 6.25 5.16
N VAL A 95 -9.11 5.75 3.94
CA VAL A 95 -7.74 5.45 3.46
C VAL A 95 -6.89 6.71 3.42
N ALA A 96 -7.42 7.81 2.85
CA ALA A 96 -6.69 9.08 2.79
C ALA A 96 -6.38 9.63 4.19
N ALA A 97 -7.33 9.56 5.13
CA ALA A 97 -7.13 10.00 6.50
C ALA A 97 -6.01 9.22 7.21
N ALA A 98 -5.92 7.90 6.96
CA ALA A 98 -4.86 7.05 7.51
C ALA A 98 -3.47 7.36 6.92
N LEU A 99 -3.41 7.82 5.67
CA LEU A 99 -2.16 7.91 4.91
C LEU A 99 -1.66 9.35 4.64
N LYS A 100 -2.48 10.37 4.82
CA LYS A 100 -2.13 11.75 4.46
C LYS A 100 -0.92 12.30 5.21
N ASN A 101 -0.74 11.92 6.46
CA ASN A 101 0.37 12.36 7.31
C ASN A 101 1.58 11.40 7.28
N GLU A 102 1.48 10.31 6.53
CA GLU A 102 2.56 9.35 6.35
C GLU A 102 3.50 9.81 5.23
N PRO A 103 4.80 9.46 5.29
CA PRO A 103 5.76 9.89 4.27
C PRO A 103 5.78 9.01 3.02
N PHE A 104 5.01 7.91 2.99
CA PHE A 104 5.11 6.87 1.97
C PHE A 104 4.51 7.27 0.64
N LYS A 105 5.10 6.78 -0.44
CA LYS A 105 4.53 6.83 -1.79
C LYS A 105 3.45 5.79 -1.95
N LEU A 106 2.46 6.09 -2.78
CA LEU A 106 1.31 5.24 -3.06
C LEU A 106 1.25 4.95 -4.55
N GLU A 107 1.23 3.67 -4.91
CA GLU A 107 0.89 3.22 -6.26
C GLU A 107 -0.55 2.71 -6.26
N VAL A 108 -1.37 3.23 -7.15
CA VAL A 108 -2.74 2.79 -7.35
C VAL A 108 -2.84 2.08 -8.68
N THR A 109 -3.12 0.78 -8.65
CA THR A 109 -3.17 -0.06 -9.85
C THR A 109 -4.58 -0.57 -10.07
N GLY A 110 -5.14 -0.30 -11.26
CA GLY A 110 -6.40 -0.89 -11.70
C GLY A 110 -6.16 -2.22 -12.40
N HIS A 111 -6.98 -3.23 -12.07
CA HIS A 111 -6.97 -4.55 -12.69
C HIS A 111 -8.37 -4.92 -13.19
N THR A 112 -8.44 -5.63 -14.31
CA THR A 112 -9.67 -6.20 -14.87
C THR A 112 -9.62 -7.72 -14.85
N ASP A 113 -10.75 -8.35 -15.18
CA ASP A 113 -10.76 -9.73 -15.64
C ASP A 113 -10.39 -9.81 -17.13
N ASN A 114 -10.41 -11.00 -17.72
CA ASN A 114 -10.08 -11.23 -19.12
C ASN A 114 -11.25 -11.03 -20.08
N VAL A 115 -12.43 -10.64 -19.59
CA VAL A 115 -13.56 -10.31 -20.46
C VAL A 115 -13.29 -8.96 -21.14
N GLN A 116 -13.23 -8.98 -22.45
CA GLN A 116 -12.92 -7.78 -23.22
C GLN A 116 -14.04 -6.74 -23.11
N ILE A 117 -13.65 -5.48 -22.92
CA ILE A 117 -14.55 -4.34 -23.00
C ILE A 117 -14.18 -3.51 -24.23
N SER A 118 -15.18 -3.05 -24.95
CA SER A 118 -15.04 -2.06 -26.02
C SER A 118 -16.35 -1.30 -26.13
N ASN A 119 -16.34 -0.03 -25.83
CA ASN A 119 -17.51 0.84 -25.89
C ASN A 119 -17.11 2.27 -26.28
N SER A 120 -18.06 3.20 -26.28
CA SER A 120 -17.80 4.59 -26.63
C SER A 120 -16.86 5.34 -25.66
N THR A 121 -16.71 4.85 -24.46
CA THR A 121 -15.88 5.48 -23.39
C THR A 121 -14.49 4.85 -23.31
N PHE A 122 -14.40 3.51 -23.42
CA PHE A 122 -13.15 2.77 -23.27
C PHE A 122 -12.91 1.86 -24.49
N ALA A 123 -11.77 2.04 -25.14
CA ALA A 123 -11.37 1.21 -26.27
C ALA A 123 -11.00 -0.21 -25.83
N SER A 124 -10.45 -0.38 -24.63
CA SER A 124 -10.04 -1.67 -24.07
C SER A 124 -10.01 -1.66 -22.55
N ASN A 125 -9.69 -2.80 -21.94
CA ASN A 125 -9.44 -2.92 -20.52
C ASN A 125 -8.20 -2.15 -20.03
N TRP A 126 -7.29 -1.80 -20.93
CA TRP A 126 -6.15 -0.92 -20.61
C TRP A 126 -6.63 0.47 -20.17
N GLU A 127 -7.50 1.10 -20.98
CA GLU A 127 -8.04 2.41 -20.68
C GLU A 127 -8.95 2.38 -19.44
N LEU A 128 -9.80 1.35 -19.31
CA LEU A 128 -10.68 1.19 -18.17
C LEU A 128 -9.86 1.07 -16.87
N SER A 129 -8.87 0.20 -16.83
CA SER A 129 -8.05 -0.03 -15.64
C SER A 129 -7.23 1.20 -15.24
N ALA A 130 -6.65 1.91 -16.22
CA ALA A 130 -5.92 3.15 -15.99
C ALA A 130 -6.83 4.27 -15.47
N MET A 131 -8.02 4.42 -16.05
CA MET A 131 -8.96 5.46 -15.64
C MET A 131 -9.53 5.19 -14.23
N ARG A 132 -9.77 3.94 -13.86
CA ARG A 132 -10.17 3.54 -12.51
C ARG A 132 -9.09 3.90 -11.48
N ALA A 133 -7.84 3.60 -11.77
CA ALA A 133 -6.72 4.01 -10.91
C ALA A 133 -6.64 5.53 -10.79
N THR A 134 -6.81 6.25 -11.89
CA THR A 134 -6.81 7.73 -11.91
C THR A 134 -7.94 8.32 -11.08
N SER A 135 -9.13 7.74 -11.13
CA SER A 135 -10.27 8.20 -10.33
C SER A 135 -10.01 8.08 -8.82
N VAL A 136 -9.38 7.00 -8.40
CA VAL A 136 -8.96 6.79 -7.01
C VAL A 136 -7.87 7.79 -6.61
N VAL A 137 -6.82 7.94 -7.43
CA VAL A 137 -5.72 8.91 -7.18
C VAL A 137 -6.26 10.34 -7.02
N ARG A 138 -7.18 10.76 -7.90
CA ARG A 138 -7.80 12.09 -7.82
C ARG A 138 -8.54 12.30 -6.50
N LEU A 139 -9.26 11.29 -6.02
CA LEU A 139 -9.96 11.39 -4.74
C LEU A 139 -8.99 11.43 -3.56
N LEU A 140 -7.93 10.62 -3.57
CA LEU A 140 -6.90 10.64 -2.54
C LEU A 140 -6.20 12.01 -2.49
N ALA A 141 -5.87 12.59 -3.64
CA ALA A 141 -5.29 13.93 -3.74
C ALA A 141 -6.25 15.01 -3.19
N ALA A 142 -7.53 14.94 -3.54
CA ALA A 142 -8.56 15.85 -3.04
C ALA A 142 -8.75 15.78 -1.51
N ASN A 143 -8.38 14.64 -0.89
CA ASN A 143 -8.44 14.42 0.55
C ASN A 143 -7.09 14.64 1.27
N GLY A 144 -6.15 15.28 0.62
CA GLY A 144 -4.95 15.83 1.25
C GLY A 144 -3.67 14.98 1.10
N ILE A 145 -3.67 13.95 0.25
CA ILE A 145 -2.42 13.26 -0.09
C ILE A 145 -1.71 14.05 -1.18
N PRO A 146 -0.46 14.47 -0.97
CA PRO A 146 0.31 15.21 -1.97
C PRO A 146 0.47 14.43 -3.29
N SER A 147 0.33 15.12 -4.42
CA SER A 147 0.35 14.48 -5.75
C SER A 147 1.69 13.84 -6.10
N ASP A 148 2.80 14.34 -5.55
CA ASP A 148 4.14 13.76 -5.74
C ASP A 148 4.33 12.41 -5.04
N ARG A 149 3.40 12.03 -4.17
CA ARG A 149 3.35 10.72 -3.53
C ARG A 149 2.46 9.72 -4.28
N LEU A 150 1.72 10.14 -5.30
CA LEU A 150 0.69 9.33 -5.95
C LEU A 150 1.09 8.91 -7.36
N LEU A 151 0.85 7.65 -7.69
CA LEU A 151 1.03 7.10 -9.03
C LEU A 151 -0.20 6.27 -9.43
N ALA A 152 -0.74 6.50 -10.62
CA ALA A 152 -1.84 5.72 -11.19
C ALA A 152 -1.33 4.78 -12.28
N ILE A 153 -1.71 3.50 -12.20
CA ILE A 153 -1.26 2.44 -13.12
C ILE A 153 -2.47 1.66 -13.64
N GLY A 154 -2.54 1.47 -14.96
CA GLY A 154 -3.45 0.52 -15.57
C GLY A 154 -2.72 -0.79 -15.86
N SER A 155 -3.27 -1.91 -15.43
CA SER A 155 -2.65 -3.24 -15.57
C SER A 155 -3.49 -4.21 -16.39
N GLU A 156 -4.68 -3.81 -16.83
CA GLU A 156 -5.59 -4.68 -17.61
C GLU A 156 -5.79 -6.03 -16.91
N ALA A 157 -5.90 -7.13 -17.64
CA ALA A 157 -6.01 -8.50 -17.11
C ALA A 157 -4.66 -9.21 -16.95
N SER A 158 -3.55 -8.48 -17.06
CA SER A 158 -2.19 -9.05 -17.13
C SER A 158 -1.71 -9.67 -15.81
N LYS A 159 -2.35 -9.36 -14.68
CA LYS A 159 -1.95 -9.82 -13.33
C LYS A 159 -3.14 -10.41 -12.56
N PRO A 160 -3.66 -11.57 -12.99
CA PRO A 160 -4.77 -12.21 -12.29
C PRO A 160 -4.32 -12.75 -10.93
N ILE A 161 -5.22 -12.69 -9.93
CA ILE A 161 -5.03 -13.29 -8.59
C ILE A 161 -5.89 -14.52 -8.40
N ALA A 162 -6.81 -14.78 -9.34
CA ALA A 162 -7.68 -15.96 -9.37
C ALA A 162 -7.91 -16.41 -10.81
N SER A 163 -8.48 -17.61 -10.99
CA SER A 163 -8.84 -18.10 -12.33
C SER A 163 -9.92 -17.22 -12.97
N ASN A 164 -9.75 -16.87 -14.25
CA ASN A 164 -10.76 -16.20 -15.05
C ASN A 164 -11.86 -17.15 -15.57
N ASP A 165 -11.75 -18.47 -15.34
CA ASP A 165 -12.71 -19.47 -15.84
C ASP A 165 -14.04 -19.43 -15.06
N SER A 166 -14.02 -18.94 -13.82
CA SER A 166 -15.20 -18.78 -12.99
C SER A 166 -15.56 -17.31 -12.76
N GLU A 167 -16.86 -17.03 -12.54
CA GLU A 167 -17.29 -15.68 -12.20
C GLU A 167 -16.70 -15.20 -10.87
N ASP A 168 -16.60 -16.08 -9.86
CA ASP A 168 -15.97 -15.76 -8.58
C ASP A 168 -14.49 -15.36 -8.77
N GLY A 169 -13.76 -16.07 -9.61
CA GLY A 169 -12.38 -15.75 -9.92
C GLY A 169 -12.26 -14.42 -10.69
N ARG A 170 -13.11 -14.18 -11.68
CA ARG A 170 -13.16 -12.90 -12.40
C ARG A 170 -13.52 -11.74 -11.48
N ALA A 171 -14.46 -11.92 -10.56
CA ALA A 171 -14.83 -10.90 -9.58
C ALA A 171 -13.66 -10.51 -8.67
N ARG A 172 -12.81 -11.47 -8.29
CA ARG A 172 -11.57 -11.20 -7.54
C ARG A 172 -10.52 -10.49 -8.38
N ASN A 173 -10.44 -10.78 -9.67
CA ASN A 173 -9.51 -10.12 -10.58
C ASN A 173 -9.90 -8.66 -10.84
N ARG A 174 -11.20 -8.33 -10.88
CA ARG A 174 -11.70 -6.95 -10.98
C ARG A 174 -11.47 -6.20 -9.67
N ARG A 175 -10.34 -5.57 -9.53
CA ARG A 175 -9.92 -4.87 -8.30
C ARG A 175 -9.12 -3.62 -8.56
N VAL A 176 -9.02 -2.78 -7.55
CA VAL A 176 -8.00 -1.73 -7.43
C VAL A 176 -7.08 -2.09 -6.28
N GLU A 177 -5.81 -2.06 -6.54
CA GLU A 177 -4.75 -2.27 -5.55
C GLU A 177 -4.10 -0.93 -5.21
N LEU A 178 -4.04 -0.59 -3.92
CA LEU A 178 -3.23 0.50 -3.41
C LEU A 178 -2.02 -0.11 -2.72
N MET A 179 -0.83 0.20 -3.21
CA MET A 179 0.42 -0.20 -2.59
C MET A 179 1.03 0.99 -1.86
N VAL A 180 1.09 0.90 -0.53
CA VAL A 180 1.85 1.83 0.31
C VAL A 180 3.29 1.35 0.32
N LEU A 181 4.18 2.06 -0.39
CA LEU A 181 5.55 1.63 -0.59
C LEU A 181 6.40 1.88 0.66
N SER A 182 7.18 0.88 1.04
CA SER A 182 8.25 1.08 2.02
C SER A 182 9.26 2.09 1.48
N GLY A 183 9.81 2.96 2.35
CA GLY A 183 10.73 4.03 1.97
C GLY A 183 12.18 3.56 1.73
N LEU A 184 12.40 2.24 1.61
CA LEU A 184 13.72 1.73 1.25
C LEU A 184 14.09 2.21 -0.15
N PRO A 185 15.26 2.87 -0.32
CA PRO A 185 15.65 3.40 -1.61
C PRO A 185 15.80 2.26 -2.63
N ASP A 186 15.24 2.47 -3.81
CA ASP A 186 15.60 1.66 -4.97
C ASP A 186 17.10 1.84 -5.19
N ILE A 187 17.84 0.72 -5.15
CA ILE A 187 19.25 0.74 -5.52
C ILE A 187 19.28 0.88 -7.05
N VAL A 188 19.39 2.12 -7.51
CA VAL A 188 19.62 2.41 -8.93
C VAL A 188 21.12 2.22 -9.16
N GLU A 189 21.52 1.10 -9.73
CA GLU A 189 22.85 0.96 -10.32
C GLU A 189 22.77 1.54 -11.73
N GLU A 190 23.47 2.64 -11.98
CA GLU A 190 23.73 3.11 -13.35
C GLU A 190 24.62 2.08 -14.05
N ILE A 191 24.12 1.54 -15.19
CA ILE A 191 24.85 0.58 -16.04
C ILE A 191 25.73 1.36 -17.02
#